data_935aae8ef95773a9ba48a7350e08d534
#
_entry.id   935aae8ef95773a9ba48a7350e08d534
#
_cell.length_a   1.000
_cell.length_b   1.000
_cell.length_c   1.000
_cell.angle_alpha   90.00
_cell.angle_beta   90.00
_cell.angle_gamma   90.00
#
_symmetry.space_group_name_H-M   'P 1'
#
loop_
_entity.id
_entity.type
_entity.pdbx_description
1 polymer ?
#
loop_
_entity_poly.entity_id
_entity_poly.type
_entity_poly.pdbx_seq_one_letter_code
_entity_poly.pdbx_strand_id
1 'polypeptide(L)'
;MFFSCIFAENNIYSLLTKQILRTIMKKKFICAVCGYIYEGDAAPEKCPICKAPASKFSELKDEGETTYATVHRIGDGKPEGVSEEMIQDLRNHFNGECSEVGMYLAMARQADREGYPEIAEAFRRYGLEEADHASRFAELLGECVWDTKTNLEKRAAAEAGACEDKFRIAKNAKAAGFDAIHDTVHEMAKDEARHGAGFAGLLKRYFG
;
A
#
# COMPACT_ATOMS: atom_id res chain seq x y z
N MET A 1 -55.59 18.65 41.13
CA MET A 1 -55.83 17.84 39.95
C MET A 1 -55.16 18.54 38.73
N PHE A 2 -53.83 18.76 38.79
CA PHE A 2 -53.08 19.44 37.72
C PHE A 2 -51.58 18.98 37.77
N PHE A 3 -51.28 17.70 37.54
CA PHE A 3 -49.88 17.25 37.49
C PHE A 3 -49.66 16.06 36.55
N SER A 4 -50.54 15.86 35.53
CA SER A 4 -50.41 14.65 34.69
C SER A 4 -50.22 14.92 33.20
N CYS A 5 -50.09 16.17 32.73
CA CYS A 5 -49.97 16.46 31.29
C CYS A 5 -48.53 16.77 30.80
N ILE A 6 -47.58 17.10 31.69
CA ILE A 6 -46.23 17.57 31.25
C ILE A 6 -45.28 16.41 30.88
N PHE A 7 -45.52 15.20 31.40
CA PHE A 7 -44.65 14.04 31.10
C PHE A 7 -44.96 13.35 29.77
N ALA A 8 -46.13 13.55 29.17
CA ALA A 8 -46.50 12.92 27.89
C ALA A 8 -45.95 13.70 26.68
N GLU A 9 -45.84 15.02 26.75
CA GLU A 9 -45.37 15.85 25.65
C GLU A 9 -43.87 15.68 25.39
N ASN A 10 -43.02 15.53 26.41
CA ASN A 10 -41.58 15.31 26.26
C ASN A 10 -41.23 13.96 25.60
N ASN A 11 -42.11 12.97 25.72
CA ASN A 11 -41.86 11.64 25.13
C ASN A 11 -42.23 11.61 23.63
N ILE A 12 -43.23 12.37 23.21
CA ILE A 12 -43.67 12.46 21.81
C ILE A 12 -42.66 13.26 20.97
N TYR A 13 -42.12 14.38 21.50
CA TYR A 13 -41.07 15.16 20.84
C TYR A 13 -39.76 14.35 20.71
N SER A 14 -39.39 13.58 21.71
CA SER A 14 -38.23 12.69 21.68
C SER A 14 -38.40 11.55 20.67
N LEU A 15 -39.59 11.00 20.51
CA LEU A 15 -39.89 9.95 19.54
C LEU A 15 -39.94 10.50 18.10
N LEU A 16 -40.55 11.68 17.90
CA LEU A 16 -40.60 12.36 16.61
C LEU A 16 -39.23 12.82 16.13
N THR A 17 -38.40 13.38 17.02
CA THR A 17 -36.99 13.73 16.65
C THR A 17 -36.15 12.51 16.34
N LYS A 18 -36.29 11.41 17.07
CA LYS A 18 -35.60 10.14 16.74
C LYS A 18 -36.10 9.52 15.43
N GLN A 19 -37.39 9.68 15.13
CA GLN A 19 -37.97 9.16 13.89
C GLN A 19 -37.60 10.03 12.68
N ILE A 20 -37.54 11.36 12.83
CA ILE A 20 -37.06 12.30 11.82
C ILE A 20 -35.54 12.10 11.58
N LEU A 21 -34.70 11.91 12.61
CA LEU A 21 -33.30 11.61 12.50
C LEU A 21 -33.05 10.26 11.80
N ARG A 22 -33.90 9.24 12.06
CA ARG A 22 -33.85 7.96 11.33
C ARG A 22 -34.19 8.09 9.84
N THR A 23 -35.09 9.02 9.48
CA THR A 23 -35.50 9.24 8.08
C THR A 23 -34.49 10.06 7.28
N ILE A 24 -33.58 10.77 7.94
CA ILE A 24 -32.54 11.61 7.30
C ILE A 24 -31.19 10.88 7.18
N MET A 25 -30.97 9.82 7.95
CA MET A 25 -29.71 9.06 7.90
C MET A 25 -29.78 8.04 6.74
N LYS A 26 -29.27 8.43 5.59
CA LYS A 26 -29.02 7.52 4.46
C LYS A 26 -28.07 6.43 4.93
N LYS A 27 -28.36 5.20 4.50
CA LYS A 27 -27.47 4.06 4.73
C LYS A 27 -26.21 4.19 3.91
N LYS A 28 -25.09 3.70 4.42
CA LYS A 28 -23.83 3.60 3.69
C LYS A 28 -23.64 2.16 3.21
N PHE A 29 -23.24 2.02 1.97
CA PHE A 29 -22.95 0.73 1.35
C PHE A 29 -21.53 0.76 0.78
N ILE A 30 -20.70 -0.24 1.12
CA ILE A 30 -19.35 -0.37 0.58
C ILE A 30 -19.31 -1.41 -0.54
N CYS A 31 -18.66 -1.05 -1.65
CA CYS A 31 -18.38 -1.98 -2.74
C CYS A 31 -17.20 -2.89 -2.37
N ALA A 32 -17.44 -4.20 -2.30
CA ALA A 32 -16.40 -5.18 -1.98
C ALA A 32 -15.31 -5.33 -3.06
N VAL A 33 -15.49 -4.72 -4.25
CA VAL A 33 -14.52 -4.80 -5.35
C VAL A 33 -13.53 -3.62 -5.32
N CYS A 34 -14.02 -2.39 -5.05
CA CYS A 34 -13.17 -1.19 -5.14
C CYS A 34 -13.23 -0.28 -3.92
N GLY A 35 -13.92 -0.69 -2.84
CA GLY A 35 -14.03 0.09 -1.61
C GLY A 35 -14.91 1.35 -1.71
N TYR A 36 -15.51 1.66 -2.88
CA TYR A 36 -16.36 2.84 -3.01
C TYR A 36 -17.54 2.80 -2.04
N ILE A 37 -17.75 3.89 -1.30
CA ILE A 37 -18.86 4.05 -0.36
C ILE A 37 -19.98 4.85 -1.03
N TYR A 38 -21.16 4.25 -1.07
CA TYR A 38 -22.38 4.85 -1.59
C TYR A 38 -23.35 5.17 -0.44
N GLU A 39 -23.95 6.36 -0.42
CA GLU A 39 -24.96 6.77 0.55
C GLU A 39 -26.34 6.80 -0.11
N GLY A 40 -27.27 6.00 0.41
CA GLY A 40 -28.62 5.90 -0.13
C GLY A 40 -29.51 4.97 0.70
N ASP A 41 -30.76 4.80 0.26
CA ASP A 41 -31.74 3.92 0.95
C ASP A 41 -31.46 2.44 0.67
N ALA A 42 -30.79 2.14 -0.46
CA ALA A 42 -30.37 0.81 -0.88
C ALA A 42 -29.07 0.90 -1.69
N ALA A 43 -28.36 -0.23 -1.83
CA ALA A 43 -27.18 -0.31 -2.70
C ALA A 43 -27.52 0.09 -4.14
N PRO A 44 -26.62 0.78 -4.86
CA PRO A 44 -26.86 1.14 -6.28
C PRO A 44 -26.87 -0.12 -7.14
N GLU A 45 -27.61 -0.13 -8.26
CA GLU A 45 -27.64 -1.28 -9.19
C GLU A 45 -26.23 -1.66 -9.70
N LYS A 46 -25.39 -0.66 -9.89
CA LYS A 46 -23.99 -0.82 -10.32
C LYS A 46 -23.11 0.20 -9.62
N CYS A 47 -21.91 -0.23 -9.24
CA CYS A 47 -20.90 0.67 -8.72
C CYS A 47 -20.54 1.76 -9.74
N PRO A 48 -20.58 3.05 -9.40
CA PRO A 48 -20.24 4.12 -10.34
C PRO A 48 -18.76 4.07 -10.75
N ILE A 49 -17.89 3.51 -9.93
CA ILE A 49 -16.44 3.43 -10.16
C ILE A 49 -16.09 2.17 -10.98
N CYS A 50 -16.28 0.97 -10.41
CA CYS A 50 -15.81 -0.29 -11.01
C CYS A 50 -16.89 -1.07 -11.77
N LYS A 51 -18.13 -0.56 -11.83
CA LYS A 51 -19.30 -1.18 -12.51
C LYS A 51 -19.75 -2.52 -11.91
N ALA A 52 -19.22 -2.92 -10.76
CA ALA A 52 -19.66 -4.12 -10.04
C ALA A 52 -21.16 -4.06 -9.74
N PRO A 53 -21.91 -5.18 -9.79
CA PRO A 53 -23.34 -5.22 -9.53
C PRO A 53 -23.68 -4.97 -8.06
N ALA A 54 -24.94 -4.63 -7.76
CA ALA A 54 -25.44 -4.38 -6.40
C ALA A 54 -25.10 -5.50 -5.41
N SER A 55 -25.04 -6.76 -5.86
CA SER A 55 -24.68 -7.92 -5.04
C SER A 55 -23.25 -7.88 -4.45
N LYS A 56 -22.41 -6.97 -4.92
CA LYS A 56 -21.07 -6.72 -4.40
C LYS A 56 -21.02 -5.58 -3.38
N PHE A 57 -22.17 -5.03 -2.98
CA PHE A 57 -22.26 -4.06 -1.91
C PHE A 57 -22.72 -4.72 -0.61
N SER A 58 -22.11 -4.33 0.49
CA SER A 58 -22.56 -4.62 1.85
C SER A 58 -22.92 -3.34 2.57
N GLU A 59 -23.97 -3.40 3.42
CA GLU A 59 -24.34 -2.26 4.27
C GLU A 59 -23.27 -2.07 5.34
N LEU A 60 -22.65 -0.87 5.37
CA LEU A 60 -21.83 -0.44 6.48
C LEU A 60 -22.74 -0.16 7.68
N LYS A 61 -22.70 -1.03 8.65
CA LYS A 61 -23.33 -0.72 9.95
C LYS A 61 -22.50 0.36 10.61
N ASP A 62 -23.16 1.42 11.09
CA ASP A 62 -22.51 2.47 11.89
C ASP A 62 -22.10 1.84 13.24
N GLU A 63 -20.94 1.20 13.27
CA GLU A 63 -20.33 0.65 14.49
C GLU A 63 -19.52 1.75 15.21
N GLY A 64 -20.16 2.90 15.45
CA GLY A 64 -19.54 4.02 16.15
C GLY A 64 -18.68 4.91 15.26
N GLU A 65 -18.11 5.95 15.85
CA GLU A 65 -17.23 6.90 15.18
C GLU A 65 -15.97 6.19 14.71
N THR A 66 -15.69 6.17 13.40
CA THR A 66 -14.48 5.56 12.86
C THR A 66 -13.26 6.31 13.40
N THR A 67 -12.47 5.65 14.22
CA THR A 67 -11.21 6.22 14.72
C THR A 67 -10.07 5.84 13.77
N TYR A 68 -9.22 6.80 13.47
CA TYR A 68 -8.02 6.59 12.66
C TYR A 68 -6.79 6.54 13.56
N ALA A 69 -5.79 5.74 13.17
CA ALA A 69 -4.51 5.77 13.84
C ALA A 69 -3.86 7.16 13.65
N THR A 70 -3.47 7.78 14.76
CA THR A 70 -2.81 9.08 14.76
C THR A 70 -1.29 8.98 14.81
N VAL A 71 -0.78 7.79 15.12
CA VAL A 71 0.64 7.47 15.17
C VAL A 71 0.83 6.13 14.44
N HIS A 72 1.78 6.08 13.51
CA HIS A 72 2.18 4.89 12.78
C HIS A 72 3.60 4.51 13.19
N ARG A 73 3.82 3.23 13.51
CA ARG A 73 5.12 2.68 13.91
C ARG A 73 5.43 1.44 13.09
N ILE A 74 6.70 1.13 12.97
CA ILE A 74 7.15 -0.10 12.32
C ILE A 74 6.57 -1.31 13.07
N GLY A 75 5.86 -2.16 12.33
CA GLY A 75 5.22 -3.36 12.86
C GLY A 75 3.77 -3.20 13.31
N ASP A 76 3.17 -2.01 13.19
CA ASP A 76 1.77 -1.75 13.59
C ASP A 76 0.75 -2.60 12.82
N GLY A 77 1.11 -3.20 11.70
CA GLY A 77 0.29 -4.15 10.95
C GLY A 77 0.18 -5.54 11.58
N LYS A 78 0.87 -5.79 12.69
CA LYS A 78 0.86 -7.07 13.43
C LYS A 78 0.42 -6.90 14.89
N PRO A 79 -0.74 -6.29 15.16
CA PRO A 79 -1.25 -6.17 16.50
C PRO A 79 -1.61 -7.54 17.09
N GLU A 80 -1.74 -7.62 18.41
CA GLU A 80 -2.26 -8.84 19.06
C GLU A 80 -3.62 -9.23 18.46
N GLY A 81 -3.76 -10.52 18.10
CA GLY A 81 -5.00 -11.05 17.53
C GLY A 81 -5.15 -10.89 16.00
N VAL A 82 -4.20 -10.27 15.31
CA VAL A 82 -4.20 -10.26 13.83
C VAL A 82 -4.04 -11.70 13.30
N SER A 83 -4.79 -12.05 12.25
CA SER A 83 -4.70 -13.38 11.65
C SER A 83 -3.45 -13.53 10.76
N GLU A 84 -2.92 -14.76 10.66
CA GLU A 84 -1.81 -15.04 9.72
C GLU A 84 -2.23 -14.81 8.26
N GLU A 85 -3.51 -15.03 7.92
CA GLU A 85 -4.06 -14.71 6.60
C GLU A 85 -3.91 -13.22 6.28
N MET A 86 -4.27 -12.33 7.21
CA MET A 86 -4.11 -10.89 7.00
C MET A 86 -2.63 -10.48 6.88
N ILE A 87 -1.74 -11.08 7.69
CA ILE A 87 -0.31 -10.83 7.57
C ILE A 87 0.20 -11.29 6.19
N GLN A 88 -0.25 -12.45 5.72
CA GLN A 88 0.13 -12.95 4.40
C GLN A 88 -0.39 -12.05 3.26
N ASP A 89 -1.59 -11.50 3.40
CA ASP A 89 -2.13 -10.53 2.44
C ASP A 89 -1.27 -9.26 2.39
N LEU A 90 -0.83 -8.73 3.54
CA LEU A 90 0.10 -7.60 3.57
C LEU A 90 1.43 -7.92 2.87
N ARG A 91 1.98 -9.14 3.06
CA ARG A 91 3.21 -9.59 2.36
C ARG A 91 3.00 -9.73 0.86
N ASN A 92 1.86 -10.26 0.44
CA ASN A 92 1.52 -10.41 -0.97
C ASN A 92 1.42 -9.04 -1.64
N HIS A 93 0.75 -8.08 -1.00
CA HIS A 93 0.67 -6.71 -1.51
C HIS A 93 2.04 -6.04 -1.54
N PHE A 94 2.85 -6.14 -0.48
CA PHE A 94 4.23 -5.63 -0.49
C PHE A 94 5.01 -6.12 -1.71
N ASN A 95 4.96 -7.42 -2.00
CA ASN A 95 5.65 -8.00 -3.15
C ASN A 95 5.05 -7.55 -4.48
N GLY A 96 3.73 -7.40 -4.56
CA GLY A 96 3.01 -6.88 -5.73
C GLY A 96 3.48 -5.46 -6.07
N GLU A 97 3.39 -4.54 -5.12
CA GLU A 97 3.80 -3.14 -5.28
C GLU A 97 5.28 -3.02 -5.68
N CYS A 98 6.17 -3.77 -5.03
CA CYS A 98 7.60 -3.81 -5.41
C CYS A 98 7.81 -4.24 -6.87
N SER A 99 7.01 -5.21 -7.35
CA SER A 99 7.07 -5.68 -8.73
C SER A 99 6.54 -4.64 -9.71
N GLU A 100 5.46 -3.95 -9.36
CA GLU A 100 4.82 -2.92 -10.18
C GLU A 100 5.74 -1.72 -10.40
N VAL A 101 6.54 -1.31 -9.41
CA VAL A 101 7.58 -0.29 -9.59
C VAL A 101 8.49 -0.62 -10.77
N GLY A 102 9.02 -1.85 -10.80
CA GLY A 102 9.92 -2.29 -11.86
C GLY A 102 9.21 -2.39 -13.22
N MET A 103 8.00 -2.94 -13.23
CA MET A 103 7.18 -3.08 -14.45
C MET A 103 6.82 -1.72 -15.04
N TYR A 104 6.32 -0.78 -14.25
CA TYR A 104 5.89 0.55 -14.74
C TYR A 104 7.07 1.35 -15.27
N LEU A 105 8.23 1.31 -14.60
CA LEU A 105 9.43 1.97 -15.13
C LEU A 105 9.92 1.32 -16.45
N ALA A 106 9.77 0.02 -16.64
CA ALA A 106 10.07 -0.65 -17.90
C ALA A 106 9.05 -0.28 -18.99
N MET A 107 7.75 -0.23 -18.66
CA MET A 107 6.67 0.20 -19.56
C MET A 107 6.84 1.67 -19.98
N ALA A 108 7.28 2.53 -19.07
CA ALA A 108 7.61 3.93 -19.39
C ALA A 108 8.71 4.01 -20.48
N ARG A 109 9.79 3.24 -20.34
CA ARG A 109 10.83 3.20 -21.37
C ARG A 109 10.33 2.66 -22.71
N GLN A 110 9.37 1.72 -22.69
CA GLN A 110 8.77 1.22 -23.91
C GLN A 110 7.89 2.27 -24.58
N ALA A 111 7.05 2.97 -23.79
CA ALA A 111 6.22 4.05 -24.30
C ALA A 111 7.05 5.20 -24.94
N ASP A 112 8.21 5.55 -24.32
CA ASP A 112 9.15 6.52 -24.92
C ASP A 112 9.66 6.05 -26.27
N ARG A 113 10.07 4.77 -26.38
CA ARG A 113 10.57 4.21 -27.67
C ARG A 113 9.51 4.20 -28.75
N GLU A 114 8.23 4.08 -28.37
CA GLU A 114 7.09 4.07 -29.27
C GLU A 114 6.56 5.48 -29.59
N GLY A 115 7.11 6.53 -28.95
CA GLY A 115 6.72 7.93 -29.18
C GLY A 115 5.50 8.38 -28.41
N TYR A 116 5.19 7.79 -27.24
CA TYR A 116 4.09 8.14 -26.36
C TYR A 116 4.56 8.78 -25.05
N PRO A 117 5.11 10.01 -25.06
CA PRO A 117 5.74 10.62 -23.88
C PRO A 117 4.77 10.85 -22.72
N GLU A 118 3.48 11.16 -22.99
CA GLU A 118 2.48 11.33 -21.93
C GLU A 118 2.17 10.02 -21.22
N ILE A 119 2.14 8.89 -21.95
CA ILE A 119 1.96 7.56 -21.37
C ILE A 119 3.18 7.18 -20.56
N ALA A 120 4.39 7.44 -21.07
CA ALA A 120 5.63 7.21 -20.37
C ALA A 120 5.69 7.97 -19.03
N GLU A 121 5.28 9.22 -19.02
CA GLU A 121 5.23 10.04 -17.81
C GLU A 121 4.20 9.52 -16.79
N ALA A 122 3.02 9.07 -17.26
CA ALA A 122 2.02 8.46 -16.40
C ALA A 122 2.59 7.20 -15.71
N PHE A 123 3.26 6.30 -16.45
CA PHE A 123 3.89 5.11 -15.88
C PHE A 123 5.00 5.45 -14.87
N ARG A 124 5.84 6.47 -15.13
CA ARG A 124 6.86 6.91 -14.15
C ARG A 124 6.23 7.40 -12.86
N ARG A 125 5.19 8.23 -12.97
CA ARG A 125 4.49 8.77 -11.81
C ARG A 125 3.83 7.66 -10.98
N TYR A 126 3.08 6.78 -11.62
CA TYR A 126 2.44 5.66 -10.90
C TYR A 126 3.48 4.70 -10.30
N GLY A 127 4.58 4.41 -11.00
CA GLY A 127 5.66 3.62 -10.43
C GLY A 127 6.27 4.23 -9.14
N LEU A 128 6.29 5.55 -9.00
CA LEU A 128 6.69 6.21 -7.75
C LEU A 128 5.60 6.15 -6.66
N GLU A 129 4.32 6.17 -7.06
CA GLU A 129 3.20 5.96 -6.14
C GLU A 129 3.21 4.52 -5.58
N GLU A 130 3.48 3.49 -6.44
CA GLU A 130 3.63 2.10 -5.99
C GLU A 130 4.85 1.90 -5.07
N ALA A 131 5.93 2.67 -5.28
CA ALA A 131 7.06 2.65 -4.35
C ALA A 131 6.68 3.19 -2.95
N ASP A 132 5.82 4.22 -2.87
CA ASP A 132 5.26 4.71 -1.60
C ASP A 132 4.34 3.66 -0.96
N HIS A 133 3.46 3.00 -1.73
CA HIS A 133 2.61 1.91 -1.24
C HIS A 133 3.45 0.75 -0.68
N ALA A 134 4.46 0.29 -1.42
CA ALA A 134 5.39 -0.74 -0.96
C ALA A 134 6.06 -0.34 0.36
N SER A 135 6.50 0.90 0.49
CA SER A 135 7.15 1.40 1.70
C SER A 135 6.22 1.33 2.93
N ARG A 136 4.95 1.65 2.76
CA ARG A 136 3.93 1.59 3.83
C ARG A 136 3.65 0.15 4.26
N PHE A 137 3.55 -0.79 3.32
CA PHE A 137 3.45 -2.22 3.64
C PHE A 137 4.70 -2.73 4.38
N ALA A 138 5.89 -2.28 3.98
CA ALA A 138 7.14 -2.61 4.67
C ALA A 138 7.14 -2.12 6.13
N GLU A 139 6.66 -0.89 6.37
CA GLU A 139 6.51 -0.33 7.71
C GLU A 139 5.48 -1.10 8.55
N LEU A 140 4.29 -1.38 8.00
CA LEU A 140 3.27 -2.17 8.68
C LEU A 140 3.77 -3.55 9.08
N LEU A 141 4.49 -4.23 8.20
CA LEU A 141 5.03 -5.56 8.45
C LEU A 141 6.18 -5.55 9.46
N GLY A 142 7.06 -4.55 9.42
CA GLY A 142 8.26 -4.47 10.25
C GLY A 142 9.24 -5.64 10.03
N GLU A 143 9.22 -6.27 8.85
CA GLU A 143 10.02 -7.45 8.54
C GLU A 143 11.35 -7.11 7.84
N CYS A 144 11.42 -5.95 7.20
CA CYS A 144 12.59 -5.47 6.46
C CYS A 144 13.02 -4.04 6.82
N VAL A 145 12.42 -3.47 7.85
CA VAL A 145 12.73 -2.12 8.35
C VAL A 145 13.01 -2.21 9.86
N TRP A 146 14.15 -1.68 10.29
CA TRP A 146 14.61 -1.64 11.68
C TRP A 146 15.06 -0.23 12.04
N ASP A 147 15.77 -0.06 13.14
CA ASP A 147 16.46 1.19 13.45
C ASP A 147 17.54 1.51 12.39
N THR A 148 17.92 2.78 12.29
CA THR A 148 18.81 3.27 11.23
C THR A 148 20.16 2.55 11.20
N LYS A 149 20.76 2.26 12.36
CA LYS A 149 22.03 1.53 12.43
C LYS A 149 21.90 0.13 11.86
N THR A 150 20.90 -0.61 12.33
CA THR A 150 20.61 -1.98 11.88
C THR A 150 20.28 -2.02 10.38
N ASN A 151 19.53 -1.04 9.87
CA ASN A 151 19.26 -0.92 8.44
C ASN A 151 20.54 -0.78 7.63
N LEU A 152 21.46 0.10 8.05
CA LEU A 152 22.75 0.31 7.37
C LEU A 152 23.62 -0.96 7.40
N GLU A 153 23.70 -1.66 8.54
CA GLU A 153 24.45 -2.91 8.69
C GLU A 153 23.93 -3.99 7.73
N LYS A 154 22.61 -4.22 7.76
CA LYS A 154 21.97 -5.23 6.92
C LYS A 154 22.05 -4.91 5.43
N ARG A 155 21.86 -3.65 5.07
CA ARG A 155 21.95 -3.25 3.66
C ARG A 155 23.35 -3.34 3.12
N ALA A 156 24.37 -2.87 3.84
CA ALA A 156 25.77 -2.99 3.42
C ALA A 156 26.15 -4.46 3.12
N ALA A 157 25.73 -5.40 3.98
CA ALA A 157 25.97 -6.82 3.77
C ALA A 157 25.18 -7.39 2.57
N ALA A 158 23.91 -7.01 2.42
CA ALA A 158 23.05 -7.47 1.34
C ALA A 158 23.54 -6.98 -0.05
N GLU A 159 23.98 -5.70 -0.14
CA GLU A 159 24.54 -5.15 -1.38
C GLU A 159 25.83 -5.86 -1.79
N ALA A 160 26.67 -6.23 -0.83
CA ALA A 160 27.88 -7.02 -1.13
C ALA A 160 27.53 -8.38 -1.75
N GLY A 161 26.58 -9.11 -1.18
CA GLY A 161 26.08 -10.37 -1.73
C GLY A 161 25.41 -10.21 -3.10
N ALA A 162 24.60 -9.18 -3.27
CA ALA A 162 23.97 -8.86 -4.56
C ALA A 162 25.00 -8.52 -5.66
N CYS A 163 26.08 -7.81 -5.29
CA CYS A 163 27.19 -7.52 -6.19
C CYS A 163 27.88 -8.80 -6.67
N GLU A 164 28.24 -9.70 -5.75
CA GLU A 164 28.87 -10.99 -6.10
C GLU A 164 27.99 -11.83 -7.02
N ASP A 165 26.71 -11.95 -6.72
CA ASP A 165 25.77 -12.71 -7.53
C ASP A 165 25.60 -12.13 -8.93
N LYS A 166 25.43 -10.82 -9.05
CA LYS A 166 25.32 -10.15 -10.34
C LYS A 166 26.58 -10.29 -11.17
N PHE A 167 27.78 -10.19 -10.57
CA PHE A 167 29.04 -10.47 -11.29
C PHE A 167 29.12 -11.92 -11.78
N ARG A 168 28.68 -12.89 -10.98
CA ARG A 168 28.62 -14.30 -11.40
C ARG A 168 27.67 -14.47 -12.60
N ILE A 169 26.47 -13.86 -12.56
CA ILE A 169 25.51 -13.90 -13.68
C ILE A 169 26.16 -13.27 -14.94
N ALA A 170 26.72 -12.08 -14.81
CA ALA A 170 27.32 -11.35 -15.91
C ALA A 170 28.46 -12.17 -16.55
N LYS A 171 29.37 -12.76 -15.75
CA LYS A 171 30.45 -13.64 -16.21
C LYS A 171 29.94 -14.84 -17.01
N ASN A 172 28.88 -15.50 -16.48
CA ASN A 172 28.28 -16.66 -17.16
C ASN A 172 27.60 -16.25 -18.47
N ALA A 173 26.91 -15.13 -18.49
CA ALA A 173 26.29 -14.59 -19.71
C ALA A 173 27.31 -14.27 -20.78
N LYS A 174 28.46 -13.66 -20.42
CA LYS A 174 29.56 -13.38 -21.36
C LYS A 174 30.17 -14.66 -21.94
N ALA A 175 30.40 -15.66 -21.11
CA ALA A 175 30.93 -16.95 -21.57
C ALA A 175 29.97 -17.69 -22.53
N ALA A 176 28.64 -17.45 -22.37
CA ALA A 176 27.60 -18.01 -23.24
C ALA A 176 27.30 -17.15 -24.49
N GLY A 177 27.90 -15.98 -24.65
CA GLY A 177 27.65 -15.07 -25.77
C GLY A 177 26.42 -14.20 -25.66
N PHE A 178 25.88 -14.03 -24.45
CA PHE A 178 24.68 -13.20 -24.18
C PHE A 178 25.07 -11.78 -23.73
N ASP A 179 25.56 -10.97 -24.67
CA ASP A 179 26.13 -9.65 -24.38
C ASP A 179 25.13 -8.70 -23.74
N ALA A 180 23.84 -8.69 -24.16
CA ALA A 180 22.83 -7.84 -23.57
C ALA A 180 22.58 -8.15 -22.08
N ILE A 181 22.62 -9.44 -21.70
CA ILE A 181 22.50 -9.85 -20.30
C ILE A 181 23.74 -9.45 -19.53
N HIS A 182 24.93 -9.74 -20.11
CA HIS A 182 26.20 -9.36 -19.51
C HIS A 182 26.28 -7.88 -19.20
N ASP A 183 26.06 -7.03 -20.19
CA ASP A 183 26.25 -5.58 -20.05
C ASP A 183 25.26 -5.00 -19.01
N THR A 184 24.00 -5.39 -19.08
CA THR A 184 22.98 -4.92 -18.14
C THR A 184 23.29 -5.34 -16.71
N VAL A 185 23.58 -6.62 -16.48
CA VAL A 185 23.78 -7.14 -15.12
C VAL A 185 25.14 -6.72 -14.55
N HIS A 186 26.17 -6.55 -15.42
CA HIS A 186 27.48 -6.06 -14.99
C HIS A 186 27.41 -4.61 -14.49
N GLU A 187 26.67 -3.72 -15.17
CA GLU A 187 26.46 -2.34 -14.68
C GLU A 187 25.71 -2.33 -13.34
N MET A 188 24.65 -3.15 -13.19
CA MET A 188 23.97 -3.29 -11.92
C MET A 188 24.91 -3.78 -10.80
N ALA A 189 25.81 -4.73 -11.08
CA ALA A 189 26.78 -5.18 -10.09
C ALA A 189 27.71 -4.06 -9.58
N LYS A 190 28.10 -3.13 -10.45
CA LYS A 190 28.88 -1.94 -10.04
C LYS A 190 28.05 -1.00 -9.16
N ASP A 191 26.76 -0.85 -9.45
CA ASP A 191 25.85 -0.06 -8.60
C ASP A 191 25.74 -0.65 -7.22
N GLU A 192 25.57 -2.00 -7.09
CA GLU A 192 25.52 -2.67 -5.78
C GLU A 192 26.81 -2.48 -4.98
N ALA A 193 27.97 -2.55 -5.64
CA ALA A 193 29.26 -2.27 -5.00
C ALA A 193 29.31 -0.81 -4.45
N ARG A 194 28.81 0.15 -5.20
CA ARG A 194 28.73 1.56 -4.80
C ARG A 194 27.73 1.76 -3.64
N HIS A 195 26.56 1.12 -3.70
CA HIS A 195 25.55 1.16 -2.64
C HIS A 195 26.11 0.58 -1.33
N GLY A 196 26.74 -0.59 -1.38
CA GLY A 196 27.36 -1.23 -0.22
C GLY A 196 28.45 -0.37 0.42
N ALA A 197 29.33 0.20 -0.41
CA ALA A 197 30.36 1.13 0.07
C ALA A 197 29.76 2.40 0.69
N GLY A 198 28.67 2.93 0.12
CA GLY A 198 27.95 4.07 0.63
C GLY A 198 27.35 3.79 2.02
N PHE A 199 26.62 2.68 2.17
CA PHE A 199 26.04 2.27 3.47
C PHE A 199 27.10 2.01 4.54
N ALA A 200 28.19 1.33 4.20
CA ALA A 200 29.32 1.09 5.11
C ALA A 200 29.99 2.41 5.54
N GLY A 201 30.15 3.35 4.62
CA GLY A 201 30.69 4.69 4.90
C GLY A 201 29.81 5.49 5.86
N LEU A 202 28.50 5.46 5.66
CA LEU A 202 27.52 6.10 6.56
C LEU A 202 27.50 5.44 7.93
N LEU A 203 27.51 4.11 7.99
CA LEU A 203 27.59 3.34 9.23
C LEU A 203 28.82 3.75 10.06
N LYS A 204 29.99 3.77 9.42
CA LYS A 204 31.24 4.21 10.08
C LYS A 204 31.18 5.66 10.57
N ARG A 205 30.58 6.55 9.78
CA ARG A 205 30.54 7.99 10.09
C ARG A 205 29.65 8.32 11.26
N TYR A 206 28.50 7.65 11.41
CA TYR A 206 27.49 8.02 12.39
C TYR A 206 27.44 7.07 13.60
N PHE A 207 27.95 5.84 13.47
CA PHE A 207 27.82 4.78 14.47
C PHE A 207 29.13 4.04 14.77
N GLY A 208 30.27 4.46 14.15
CA GLY A 208 31.61 3.92 14.35
C GLY A 208 32.44 4.66 15.39
#